data_dcdba1e996b7b9bc345714e3da6738f5
#
_entry.id   dcdba1e996b7b9bc345714e3da6738f5
#
_cell.length_a   1.000
_cell.length_b   1.000
_cell.length_c   1.000
_cell.angle_alpha   90.00
_cell.angle_beta   90.00
_cell.angle_gamma   90.00
#
_symmetry.space_group_name_H-M   'P 1'
#
loop_
_entity.id
_entity.type
_entity.pdbx_description
1 polymer ?
#
loop_
_entity_poly.entity_id
_entity_poly.type
_entity_poly.pdbx_seq_one_letter_code
_entity_poly.pdbx_strand_id
1 'polypeptide(L)'
;MTVQMPLLAAAALIALTAAPAFAQTIEDRLKRGEAVIRELNRGQPQPALERMRQEFPFLAEATEAYALGDVWSRTGLDNRTRQLAAVAAFAATGQLPFMKVHAGYALNIGVSEEELKEVIYMITVPAGISRAIAASQVLSEIFAERRATPPKP
;
A
#
# COMPACT_ATOMS: atom_id res chain seq x y z
N MET A 1 -7.50 2.42 77.01
CA MET A 1 -6.21 2.49 76.28
C MET A 1 -6.44 1.99 74.88
N THR A 2 -6.58 2.94 73.95
CA THR A 2 -6.87 2.63 72.54
C THR A 2 -5.58 2.96 71.78
N VAL A 3 -4.97 1.92 71.23
CA VAL A 3 -3.76 2.04 70.43
C VAL A 3 -4.20 2.27 68.95
N GLN A 4 -3.92 3.49 68.46
CA GLN A 4 -4.06 3.84 67.03
C GLN A 4 -2.78 3.43 66.31
N MET A 5 -2.90 2.51 65.33
CA MET A 5 -1.85 2.24 64.38
C MET A 5 -1.95 3.20 63.20
N PRO A 6 -0.85 3.83 62.74
CA PRO A 6 -0.86 4.64 61.54
C PRO A 6 -0.79 3.75 60.29
N LEU A 7 -1.74 3.94 59.35
CA LEU A 7 -1.66 3.41 58.01
C LEU A 7 -0.57 4.18 57.22
N LEU A 8 0.52 3.51 56.92
CA LEU A 8 1.50 3.98 55.92
C LEU A 8 0.97 3.67 54.53
N ALA A 9 0.47 4.67 53.81
CA ALA A 9 0.14 4.61 52.42
C ALA A 9 1.43 4.68 51.58
N ALA A 10 1.87 3.56 51.03
CA ALA A 10 2.93 3.50 50.05
C ALA A 10 2.38 3.92 48.65
N ALA A 11 2.64 5.17 48.25
CA ALA A 11 2.40 5.62 46.90
C ALA A 11 3.49 5.04 45.96
N ALA A 12 3.16 4.00 45.22
CA ALA A 12 4.02 3.51 44.16
C ALA A 12 3.97 4.46 42.96
N LEU A 13 5.03 5.24 42.77
CA LEU A 13 5.22 6.08 41.59
C LEU A 13 5.56 5.15 40.41
N ILE A 14 4.59 4.82 39.55
CA ILE A 14 4.85 4.15 38.27
C ILE A 14 5.44 5.22 37.35
N ALA A 15 6.76 5.26 37.24
CA ALA A 15 7.44 6.02 36.22
C ALA A 15 7.16 5.36 34.86
N LEU A 16 6.20 5.91 34.10
CA LEU A 16 5.98 5.57 32.70
C LEU A 16 7.17 6.12 31.93
N THR A 17 8.19 5.29 31.69
CA THR A 17 9.28 5.62 30.79
C THR A 17 8.71 5.55 29.37
N ALA A 18 8.16 6.65 28.87
CA ALA A 18 7.90 6.81 27.47
C ALA A 18 9.26 6.70 26.75
N ALA A 19 9.49 5.59 26.06
CA ALA A 19 10.60 5.52 25.13
C ALA A 19 10.49 6.72 24.19
N PRO A 20 11.58 7.43 23.89
CA PRO A 20 11.53 8.54 22.96
C PRO A 20 11.00 8.00 21.63
N ALA A 21 9.82 8.46 21.23
CA ALA A 21 9.34 8.25 19.89
C ALA A 21 10.30 9.04 19.00
N PHE A 22 11.32 8.36 18.46
CA PHE A 22 12.18 8.96 17.44
C PHE A 22 11.25 9.40 16.33
N ALA A 23 11.11 10.71 16.13
CA ALA A 23 10.38 11.25 14.99
C ALA A 23 11.04 10.67 13.74
N GLN A 24 10.26 9.90 12.96
CA GLN A 24 10.77 9.27 11.75
C GLN A 24 11.22 10.38 10.79
N THR A 25 12.47 10.32 10.37
CA THR A 25 13.01 11.29 9.41
C THR A 25 12.36 11.11 8.05
N ILE A 26 12.39 12.15 7.23
CA ILE A 26 11.95 12.03 5.82
C ILE A 26 12.75 10.95 5.09
N GLU A 27 14.03 10.83 5.39
CA GLU A 27 14.91 9.82 4.80
C GLU A 27 14.46 8.39 5.16
N ASP A 28 14.11 8.13 6.42
CA ASP A 28 13.58 6.83 6.84
C ASP A 28 12.28 6.47 6.12
N ARG A 29 11.42 7.45 5.90
CA ARG A 29 10.15 7.28 5.20
C ARG A 29 10.37 6.96 3.72
N LEU A 30 11.25 7.71 3.06
CA LEU A 30 11.64 7.49 1.66
C LEU A 30 12.28 6.10 1.48
N LYS A 31 13.18 5.70 2.37
CA LYS A 31 13.82 4.38 2.33
C LYS A 31 12.79 3.23 2.44
N ARG A 32 11.79 3.37 3.32
CA ARG A 32 10.69 2.39 3.39
C ARG A 32 9.85 2.37 2.11
N GLY A 33 9.55 3.54 1.56
CA GLY A 33 8.81 3.66 0.30
C GLY A 33 9.54 3.00 -0.87
N GLU A 34 10.84 3.21 -0.97
CA GLU A 34 11.68 2.54 -1.97
C GLU A 34 11.65 1.01 -1.80
N ALA A 35 11.75 0.53 -0.57
CA ALA A 35 11.70 -0.91 -0.28
C ALA A 35 10.35 -1.51 -0.74
N VAL A 36 9.23 -0.83 -0.49
CA VAL A 36 7.90 -1.25 -0.96
C VAL A 36 7.85 -1.33 -2.49
N ILE A 37 8.37 -0.32 -3.19
CA ILE A 37 8.38 -0.34 -4.67
C ILE A 37 9.20 -1.52 -5.20
N ARG A 38 10.38 -1.75 -4.63
CA ARG A 38 11.23 -2.87 -5.06
C ARG A 38 10.56 -4.22 -4.85
N GLU A 39 9.89 -4.42 -3.72
CA GLU A 39 9.13 -5.64 -3.43
C GLU A 39 7.99 -5.85 -4.45
N LEU A 40 7.19 -4.81 -4.74
CA LEU A 40 6.06 -4.88 -5.65
C LEU A 40 6.48 -4.96 -7.13
N ASN A 41 7.64 -4.44 -7.48
CA ASN A 41 8.12 -4.32 -8.87
C ASN A 41 9.34 -5.21 -9.17
N ARG A 42 9.45 -6.36 -8.53
CA ARG A 42 10.51 -7.36 -8.79
C ARG A 42 11.92 -6.78 -8.69
N GLY A 43 12.17 -5.97 -7.68
CA GLY A 43 13.46 -5.30 -7.47
C GLY A 43 13.71 -4.08 -8.35
N GLN A 44 12.81 -3.74 -9.27
CA GLN A 44 12.98 -2.62 -10.19
C GLN A 44 12.32 -1.35 -9.68
N PRO A 45 12.85 -0.17 -10.02
CA PRO A 45 12.16 1.10 -9.79
C PRO A 45 10.87 1.19 -10.63
N GLN A 46 9.97 2.10 -10.25
CA GLN A 46 8.76 2.36 -11.01
C GLN A 46 9.02 3.51 -12.00
N PRO A 47 8.95 3.27 -13.33
CA PRO A 47 9.30 4.28 -14.33
C PRO A 47 8.48 5.58 -14.26
N ALA A 48 7.19 5.47 -13.89
CA ALA A 48 6.35 6.66 -13.73
C ALA A 48 6.79 7.51 -12.53
N LEU A 49 7.24 6.89 -11.44
CA LEU A 49 7.76 7.57 -10.26
C LEU A 49 9.12 8.24 -10.55
N GLU A 50 9.98 7.58 -11.33
CA GLU A 50 11.25 8.17 -11.78
C GLU A 50 11.03 9.46 -12.59
N ARG A 51 10.09 9.44 -13.54
CA ARG A 51 9.71 10.65 -14.28
C ARG A 51 9.14 11.72 -13.37
N MET A 52 8.28 11.33 -12.43
CA MET A 52 7.69 12.26 -11.47
C MET A 52 8.75 12.94 -10.60
N ARG A 53 9.83 12.26 -10.20
CA ARG A 53 10.94 12.87 -9.46
C ARG A 53 11.62 14.00 -10.24
N GLN A 54 11.71 13.87 -11.57
CA GLN A 54 12.32 14.87 -12.43
C GLN A 54 11.41 16.07 -12.67
N GLU A 55 10.13 15.84 -12.89
CA GLU A 55 9.18 16.87 -13.33
C GLU A 55 8.38 17.48 -12.17
N PHE A 56 8.06 16.68 -11.16
CA PHE A 56 7.21 17.04 -10.02
C PHE A 56 7.80 16.50 -8.71
N PRO A 57 8.98 16.97 -8.27
CA PRO A 57 9.72 16.37 -7.14
C PRO A 57 8.93 16.34 -5.84
N PHE A 58 8.11 17.35 -5.55
CA PHE A 58 7.24 17.36 -4.37
C PHE A 58 6.21 16.21 -4.39
N LEU A 59 5.58 15.95 -5.55
CA LEU A 59 4.61 14.86 -5.66
C LEU A 59 5.28 13.50 -5.55
N ALA A 60 6.49 13.35 -6.09
CA ALA A 60 7.26 12.13 -5.96
C ALA A 60 7.62 11.87 -4.49
N GLU A 61 8.16 12.87 -3.78
CA GLU A 61 8.48 12.75 -2.36
C GLU A 61 7.23 12.42 -1.52
N ALA A 62 6.12 13.11 -1.75
CA ALA A 62 4.86 12.82 -1.06
C ALA A 62 4.36 11.40 -1.32
N THR A 63 4.48 10.91 -2.55
CA THR A 63 4.12 9.54 -2.91
C THR A 63 5.02 8.53 -2.21
N GLU A 64 6.33 8.73 -2.24
CA GLU A 64 7.29 7.79 -1.65
C GLU A 64 7.29 7.82 -0.13
N ALA A 65 7.33 8.99 0.48
CA ALA A 65 7.38 9.09 1.93
C ALA A 65 6.04 8.76 2.58
N TYR A 66 4.95 9.39 2.13
CA TYR A 66 3.64 9.20 2.77
C TYR A 66 2.93 7.96 2.25
N ALA A 67 2.61 7.89 0.96
CA ALA A 67 1.77 6.80 0.47
C ALA A 67 2.46 5.45 0.58
N LEU A 68 3.72 5.35 0.22
CA LEU A 68 4.48 4.11 0.26
C LEU A 68 5.15 3.90 1.63
N GLY A 69 5.87 4.89 2.14
CA GLY A 69 6.66 4.78 3.35
C GLY A 69 5.86 4.76 4.65
N ASP A 70 4.75 5.49 4.75
CA ASP A 70 3.94 5.53 5.97
C ASP A 70 2.68 4.67 5.90
N VAL A 71 2.03 4.60 4.73
CA VAL A 71 0.75 3.89 4.60
C VAL A 71 0.96 2.46 4.10
N TRP A 72 1.66 2.30 2.99
CA TRP A 72 1.82 0.99 2.37
C TRP A 72 2.72 0.04 3.16
N SER A 73 3.77 0.56 3.80
CA SER A 73 4.71 -0.22 4.61
C SER A 73 4.15 -0.73 5.94
N ARG A 74 2.90 -0.40 6.29
CA ARG A 74 2.26 -0.88 7.53
C ARG A 74 2.05 -2.40 7.45
N THR A 75 2.20 -3.07 8.60
CA THR A 75 2.17 -4.54 8.68
C THR A 75 0.77 -5.15 8.90
N GLY A 76 -0.27 -4.33 9.05
CA GLY A 76 -1.63 -4.80 9.36
C GLY A 76 -2.33 -5.55 8.21
N LEU A 77 -1.86 -5.40 6.97
CA LEU A 77 -2.29 -6.18 5.81
C LEU A 77 -1.06 -6.57 5.00
N ASP A 78 -1.09 -7.73 4.38
CA ASP A 78 -0.08 -8.14 3.42
C ASP A 78 -0.21 -7.40 2.08
N ASN A 79 0.85 -7.43 1.28
CA ASN A 79 0.90 -6.73 -0.01
C ASN A 79 -0.13 -7.27 -1.00
N ARG A 80 -0.44 -8.56 -0.96
CA ARG A 80 -1.45 -9.17 -1.83
C ARG A 80 -2.84 -8.60 -1.57
N THR A 81 -3.26 -8.58 -0.32
CA THR A 81 -4.54 -8.00 0.12
C THR A 81 -4.61 -6.50 -0.21
N ARG A 82 -3.51 -5.75 0.02
CA ARG A 82 -3.44 -4.33 -0.34
C ARG A 82 -3.62 -4.09 -1.83
N GLN A 83 -2.98 -4.90 -2.69
CA GLN A 83 -3.09 -4.74 -4.14
C GLN A 83 -4.50 -5.04 -4.63
N LEU A 84 -5.14 -6.11 -4.16
CA LEU A 84 -6.53 -6.42 -4.53
C LEU A 84 -7.48 -5.29 -4.12
N ALA A 85 -7.33 -4.76 -2.89
CA ALA A 85 -8.11 -3.63 -2.41
C ALA A 85 -7.88 -2.34 -3.23
N ALA A 86 -6.62 -2.05 -3.60
CA ALA A 86 -6.29 -0.89 -4.42
C ALA A 86 -6.87 -1.02 -5.84
N VAL A 87 -6.76 -2.20 -6.47
CA VAL A 87 -7.37 -2.47 -7.78
C VAL A 87 -8.88 -2.26 -7.71
N ALA A 88 -9.56 -2.80 -6.69
CA ALA A 88 -10.99 -2.60 -6.50
C ALA A 88 -11.36 -1.12 -6.34
N ALA A 89 -10.64 -0.39 -5.49
CA ALA A 89 -10.89 1.02 -5.21
C ALA A 89 -10.70 1.91 -6.46
N PHE A 90 -9.60 1.74 -7.18
CA PHE A 90 -9.32 2.50 -8.40
C PHE A 90 -10.28 2.14 -9.54
N ALA A 91 -10.64 0.86 -9.70
CA ALA A 91 -11.65 0.45 -10.66
C ALA A 91 -13.01 1.07 -10.35
N ALA A 92 -13.47 0.99 -9.10
CA ALA A 92 -14.75 1.53 -8.66
C ALA A 92 -14.83 3.06 -8.83
N THR A 93 -13.74 3.78 -8.59
CA THR A 93 -13.66 5.24 -8.76
C THR A 93 -13.35 5.68 -10.19
N GLY A 94 -13.05 4.73 -11.11
CA GLY A 94 -12.71 5.02 -12.50
C GLY A 94 -11.32 5.58 -12.74
N GLN A 95 -10.42 5.41 -11.78
CA GLN A 95 -9.03 5.84 -11.88
C GLN A 95 -8.18 4.76 -12.57
N LEU A 96 -8.51 4.45 -13.81
CA LEU A 96 -7.97 3.32 -14.56
C LEU A 96 -6.44 3.32 -14.73
N PRO A 97 -5.74 4.45 -14.91
CA PRO A 97 -4.28 4.48 -14.96
C PRO A 97 -3.63 3.95 -13.67
N PHE A 98 -4.16 4.34 -12.51
CA PHE A 98 -3.68 3.84 -11.22
C PHE A 98 -4.06 2.36 -11.02
N MET A 99 -5.27 1.97 -11.42
CA MET A 99 -5.67 0.56 -11.42
C MET A 99 -4.69 -0.29 -12.24
N LYS A 100 -4.27 0.18 -13.45
CA LYS A 100 -3.29 -0.52 -14.30
C LYS A 100 -1.98 -0.78 -13.56
N VAL A 101 -1.45 0.21 -12.87
CA VAL A 101 -0.20 0.09 -12.08
C VAL A 101 -0.37 -0.96 -10.98
N HIS A 102 -1.44 -0.87 -10.19
CA HIS A 102 -1.68 -1.77 -9.06
C HIS A 102 -2.00 -3.20 -9.50
N ALA A 103 -2.72 -3.39 -10.61
CA ALA A 103 -2.91 -4.71 -11.20
C ALA A 103 -1.58 -5.32 -11.67
N GLY A 104 -0.69 -4.51 -12.24
CA GLY A 104 0.68 -4.93 -12.58
C GLY A 104 1.47 -5.40 -11.37
N TYR A 105 1.43 -4.67 -10.27
CA TYR A 105 2.05 -5.06 -8.99
C TYR A 105 1.42 -6.34 -8.43
N ALA A 106 0.09 -6.45 -8.44
CA ALA A 106 -0.61 -7.65 -7.98
C ALA A 106 -0.09 -8.90 -8.71
N LEU A 107 -0.04 -8.85 -10.04
CA LEU A 107 0.51 -9.93 -10.86
C LEU A 107 2.00 -10.20 -10.59
N ASN A 108 2.79 -9.18 -10.27
CA ASN A 108 4.21 -9.33 -9.95
C ASN A 108 4.44 -10.15 -8.68
N ILE A 109 3.57 -10.00 -7.68
CA ILE A 109 3.64 -10.68 -6.39
C ILE A 109 2.78 -11.96 -6.33
N GLY A 110 2.31 -12.47 -7.47
CA GLY A 110 1.67 -13.78 -7.58
C GLY A 110 0.14 -13.78 -7.44
N VAL A 111 -0.53 -12.63 -7.52
CA VAL A 111 -1.99 -12.61 -7.73
C VAL A 111 -2.27 -13.10 -9.16
N SER A 112 -3.23 -14.01 -9.31
CA SER A 112 -3.60 -14.57 -10.61
C SER A 112 -4.49 -13.63 -11.43
N GLU A 113 -4.54 -13.86 -12.74
CA GLU A 113 -5.49 -13.18 -13.64
C GLU A 113 -6.94 -13.43 -13.20
N GLU A 114 -7.26 -14.65 -12.75
CA GLU A 114 -8.61 -15.01 -12.30
C GLU A 114 -9.02 -14.23 -11.05
N GLU A 115 -8.14 -14.05 -10.08
CA GLU A 115 -8.44 -13.26 -8.89
C GLU A 115 -8.67 -11.78 -9.22
N LEU A 116 -7.93 -11.23 -10.18
CA LEU A 116 -8.20 -9.88 -10.65
C LEU A 116 -9.54 -9.76 -11.37
N LYS A 117 -9.96 -10.77 -12.14
CA LYS A 117 -11.29 -10.81 -12.74
C LYS A 117 -12.39 -10.84 -11.67
N GLU A 118 -12.24 -11.66 -10.63
CA GLU A 118 -13.19 -11.73 -9.52
C GLU A 118 -13.33 -10.38 -8.80
N VAL A 119 -12.23 -9.65 -8.61
CA VAL A 119 -12.28 -8.27 -8.08
C VAL A 119 -13.14 -7.37 -8.96
N ILE A 120 -12.99 -7.47 -10.30
CA ILE A 120 -13.78 -6.65 -11.22
C ILE A 120 -15.25 -7.08 -11.24
N TYR A 121 -15.54 -8.38 -11.13
CA TYR A 121 -16.94 -8.84 -10.98
C TYR A 121 -17.57 -8.32 -9.69
N MET A 122 -16.83 -8.36 -8.58
CA MET A 122 -17.31 -7.86 -7.30
C MET A 122 -17.68 -6.37 -7.34
N ILE A 123 -16.89 -5.52 -8.01
CA ILE A 123 -17.19 -4.07 -8.04
C ILE A 123 -18.46 -3.70 -8.79
N THR A 124 -19.05 -4.62 -9.56
CA THR A 124 -20.36 -4.38 -10.19
C THR A 124 -21.44 -4.02 -9.18
N VAL A 125 -21.34 -4.53 -7.94
CA VAL A 125 -22.29 -4.30 -6.86
C VAL A 125 -22.19 -2.85 -6.31
N PRO A 126 -21.03 -2.38 -5.82
CA PRO A 126 -20.93 -1.04 -5.26
C PRO A 126 -20.78 0.08 -6.31
N ALA A 127 -20.24 -0.21 -7.52
CA ALA A 127 -19.86 0.81 -8.49
C ALA A 127 -20.60 0.71 -9.83
N GLY A 128 -21.32 -0.36 -10.06
CA GLY A 128 -22.12 -0.58 -11.26
C GLY A 128 -21.34 -1.19 -12.43
N ILE A 129 -22.09 -1.78 -13.37
CA ILE A 129 -21.52 -2.57 -14.46
C ILE A 129 -20.64 -1.77 -15.41
N SER A 130 -20.94 -0.50 -15.65
CA SER A 130 -20.16 0.35 -16.55
C SER A 130 -18.70 0.53 -16.07
N ARG A 131 -18.50 0.66 -14.74
CA ARG A 131 -17.16 0.72 -14.13
C ARG A 131 -16.41 -0.60 -14.28
N ALA A 132 -17.09 -1.71 -14.07
CA ALA A 132 -16.51 -3.03 -14.25
C ALA A 132 -16.12 -3.29 -15.70
N ILE A 133 -16.96 -2.91 -16.69
CA ILE A 133 -16.61 -3.03 -18.11
C ILE A 133 -15.37 -2.20 -18.44
N ALA A 134 -15.29 -0.94 -18.03
CA ALA A 134 -14.12 -0.10 -18.29
C ALA A 134 -12.85 -0.68 -17.66
N ALA A 135 -12.93 -1.19 -16.43
CA ALA A 135 -11.82 -1.82 -15.73
C ALA A 135 -11.40 -3.15 -16.39
N SER A 136 -12.36 -3.97 -16.88
CA SER A 136 -12.05 -5.23 -17.54
C SER A 136 -11.27 -5.04 -18.84
N GLN A 137 -11.51 -3.96 -19.59
CA GLN A 137 -10.74 -3.63 -20.79
C GLN A 137 -9.27 -3.38 -20.44
N VAL A 138 -8.99 -2.62 -19.40
CA VAL A 138 -7.61 -2.35 -18.93
C VAL A 138 -6.94 -3.65 -18.45
N LEU A 139 -7.64 -4.52 -17.72
CA LEU A 139 -7.07 -5.82 -17.35
C LEU A 139 -6.75 -6.69 -18.56
N SER A 140 -7.61 -6.71 -19.57
CA SER A 140 -7.38 -7.46 -20.82
C SER A 140 -6.11 -6.99 -21.53
N GLU A 141 -5.84 -5.67 -21.56
CA GLU A 141 -4.60 -5.11 -22.10
C GLU A 141 -3.38 -5.61 -21.30
N ILE A 142 -3.42 -5.52 -19.98
CA ILE A 142 -2.32 -5.97 -19.11
C ILE A 142 -2.03 -7.46 -19.32
N PHE A 143 -3.06 -8.28 -19.38
CA PHE A 143 -2.91 -9.72 -19.61
C PHE A 143 -2.30 -10.02 -20.97
N ALA A 144 -2.71 -9.30 -22.02
CA ALA A 144 -2.14 -9.44 -23.36
C ALA A 144 -0.67 -8.98 -23.39
N GLU A 145 -0.33 -7.84 -22.80
CA GLU A 145 1.04 -7.33 -22.67
C GLU A 145 1.96 -8.36 -21.99
N ARG A 146 1.50 -9.01 -20.92
CA ARG A 146 2.27 -10.01 -20.17
C ARG A 146 2.48 -11.31 -20.93
N ARG A 147 1.48 -11.76 -21.70
CA ARG A 147 1.63 -12.94 -22.56
C ARG A 147 2.60 -12.67 -23.70
N ALA A 148 2.61 -11.46 -24.25
CA ALA A 148 3.54 -11.06 -25.31
C ALA A 148 4.99 -10.89 -24.80
N THR A 149 5.15 -10.49 -23.56
CA THR A 149 6.46 -10.25 -22.96
C THR A 149 6.54 -10.95 -21.58
N PRO A 150 6.71 -12.28 -21.56
CA PRO A 150 6.81 -12.99 -20.29
C PRO A 150 7.98 -12.43 -19.47
N PRO A 151 7.81 -12.30 -18.16
CA PRO A 151 8.87 -11.80 -17.29
C PRO A 151 10.10 -12.69 -17.41
N LYS A 152 11.29 -12.06 -17.46
CA LYS A 152 12.54 -12.81 -17.37
C LYS A 152 12.58 -13.57 -16.05
N PRO A 153 13.06 -14.81 -16.05
CA PRO A 153 13.21 -15.64 -14.87
C PRO A 153 14.09 -14.98 -13.80
#